data_f6559b54ab59ed3d0855a963d5620dc9
#
_entry.id   f6559b54ab59ed3d0855a963d5620dc9
#
_cell.length_a   1.000
_cell.length_b   1.000
_cell.length_c   1.000
_cell.angle_alpha   90.00
_cell.angle_beta   90.00
_cell.angle_gamma   90.00
#
_symmetry.space_group_name_H-M   'P 1'
#
loop_
_entity.id
_entity.type
_entity.pdbx_description
1 polymer ?
#
loop_
_entity_poly.entity_id
_entity_poly.type
_entity_poly.pdbx_seq_one_letter_code
_entity_poly.pdbx_strand_id
1 'polypeptide(L)'
;VAGLVGTQYRGSYSAAKAALHLWANSLRAELFEQGLTVATIFPGFVKTEVSLNALTGDGKALGEMDTAQANAMSAEQFAEKAVKALLRNKSYVVIGGVKEHLGAWISRLSPELLYKMIRKSNVR
;
A
#
# COMPACT_ATOMS: atom_id res chain seq x y z
N VAL A 1 -1.01 0.09 -0.36
CA VAL A 1 -1.76 0.88 -1.38
C VAL A 1 -1.24 2.30 -1.50
N ALA A 2 -0.55 2.84 -0.48
CA ALA A 2 -0.03 4.22 -0.46
C ALA A 2 0.88 4.62 -1.64
N GLY A 3 1.51 3.67 -2.31
CA GLY A 3 2.27 3.92 -3.55
C GLY A 3 1.40 4.08 -4.81
N LEU A 4 0.08 3.90 -4.69
CA LEU A 4 -0.89 4.04 -5.79
C LEU A 4 -1.84 5.20 -5.54
N VAL A 5 -2.12 5.50 -4.27
CA VAL A 5 -3.08 6.50 -3.82
C VAL A 5 -2.41 7.37 -2.76
N GLY A 6 -2.17 8.64 -3.10
CA GLY A 6 -1.69 9.62 -2.12
C GLY A 6 -2.83 10.05 -1.20
N THR A 7 -2.55 10.20 0.09
CA THR A 7 -3.52 10.66 1.09
C THR A 7 -3.01 11.93 1.78
N GLN A 8 -3.93 12.68 2.39
CA GLN A 8 -3.59 13.89 3.13
C GLN A 8 -2.55 13.59 4.22
N TYR A 9 -1.63 14.50 4.45
CA TYR A 9 -0.56 14.44 5.46
C TYR A 9 0.45 13.29 5.30
N ARG A 10 0.37 12.48 4.21
CA ARG A 10 1.27 11.36 3.91
C ARG A 10 1.99 11.50 2.56
N GLY A 11 2.20 12.73 2.08
CA GLY A 11 2.76 12.98 0.74
C GLY A 11 4.15 12.36 0.54
N SER A 12 5.09 12.62 1.44
CA SER A 12 6.44 12.05 1.37
C SER A 12 6.46 10.52 1.47
N TYR A 13 5.63 9.96 2.35
CA TYR A 13 5.47 8.51 2.47
C TYR A 13 4.93 7.90 1.18
N SER A 14 3.87 8.48 0.61
CA SER A 14 3.27 8.01 -0.64
C SER A 14 4.25 8.14 -1.81
N ALA A 15 5.01 9.23 -1.89
CA ALA A 15 6.04 9.43 -2.90
C ALA A 15 7.13 8.35 -2.85
N ALA A 16 7.64 8.03 -1.65
CA ALA A 16 8.63 6.98 -1.46
C ALA A 16 8.10 5.61 -1.89
N LYS A 17 6.83 5.29 -1.55
CA LYS A 17 6.21 4.01 -1.96
C LYS A 17 5.91 3.97 -3.46
N ALA A 18 5.57 5.09 -4.10
CA ALA A 18 5.40 5.17 -5.55
C ALA A 18 6.73 4.99 -6.29
N ALA A 19 7.81 5.56 -5.78
CA ALA A 19 9.15 5.37 -6.33
C ALA A 19 9.55 3.88 -6.37
N LEU A 20 9.32 3.14 -5.28
CA LEU A 20 9.56 1.69 -5.24
C LEU A 20 8.72 0.93 -6.28
N HIS A 21 7.48 1.34 -6.51
CA HIS A 21 6.62 0.71 -7.50
C HIS A 21 7.17 0.91 -8.93
N LEU A 22 7.55 2.13 -9.28
CA LEU A 22 8.10 2.43 -10.60
C LEU A 22 9.47 1.76 -10.80
N TRP A 23 10.32 1.77 -9.79
CA TRP A 23 11.59 1.04 -9.83
C TRP A 23 11.39 -0.47 -10.05
N ALA A 24 10.46 -1.09 -9.33
CA ALA A 24 10.12 -2.50 -9.52
C ALA A 24 9.58 -2.80 -10.93
N ASN A 25 8.90 -1.84 -11.58
CA ASN A 25 8.45 -2.00 -12.97
C ASN A 25 9.64 -2.03 -13.94
N SER A 26 10.63 -1.14 -13.77
CA SER A 26 11.85 -1.14 -14.58
C SER A 26 12.62 -2.44 -14.38
N LEU A 27 12.84 -2.82 -13.12
CA LEU A 27 13.55 -4.05 -12.78
C LEU A 27 12.87 -5.31 -13.36
N ARG A 28 11.55 -5.33 -13.40
CA ARG A 28 10.79 -6.43 -14.01
C ARG A 28 11.05 -6.55 -15.52
N ALA A 29 11.15 -5.42 -16.20
CA ALA A 29 11.46 -5.40 -17.64
C ALA A 29 12.91 -5.82 -17.90
N GLU A 30 13.84 -5.32 -17.10
CA GLU A 30 15.28 -5.63 -17.22
C GLU A 30 15.60 -7.11 -16.97
N LEU A 31 14.91 -7.75 -16.03
CA LEU A 31 15.19 -9.12 -15.62
C LEU A 31 14.32 -10.18 -16.33
N PHE A 32 13.45 -9.76 -17.23
CA PHE A 32 12.51 -10.68 -17.91
C PHE A 32 13.24 -11.80 -18.66
N GLU A 33 14.24 -11.45 -19.48
CA GLU A 33 15.03 -12.41 -20.27
C GLU A 33 15.90 -13.35 -19.41
N GLN A 34 16.12 -12.98 -18.14
CA GLN A 34 16.84 -13.81 -17.17
C GLN A 34 15.92 -14.80 -16.44
N GLY A 35 14.64 -14.85 -16.78
CA GLY A 35 13.65 -15.72 -16.15
C GLY A 35 13.29 -15.34 -14.71
N LEU A 36 13.61 -14.12 -14.28
CA LEU A 36 13.30 -13.64 -12.94
C LEU A 36 11.95 -12.92 -12.89
N THR A 37 11.16 -13.25 -11.88
CA THR A 37 9.87 -12.60 -11.62
C THR A 37 9.99 -11.58 -10.50
N VAL A 38 9.67 -10.33 -10.81
CA VAL A 38 9.61 -9.26 -9.82
C VAL A 38 8.14 -8.98 -9.47
N ALA A 39 7.76 -9.24 -8.22
CA ALA A 39 6.40 -8.99 -7.74
C ALA A 39 6.36 -7.73 -6.86
N THR A 40 5.35 -6.88 -7.08
CA THR A 40 5.06 -5.75 -6.21
C THR A 40 3.76 -6.00 -5.47
N ILE A 41 3.82 -6.01 -4.14
CA ILE A 41 2.66 -6.20 -3.28
C ILE A 41 2.29 -4.85 -2.67
N PHE A 42 1.02 -4.47 -2.78
CA PHE A 42 0.44 -3.26 -2.22
C PHE A 42 -0.47 -3.62 -1.05
N PRO A 43 0.03 -3.62 0.20
CA PRO A 43 -0.80 -3.87 1.36
C PRO A 43 -1.80 -2.73 1.58
N GLY A 44 -3.01 -3.08 1.98
CA GLY A 44 -3.92 -2.18 2.67
C GLY A 44 -3.51 -2.03 4.13
N PHE A 45 -4.48 -1.85 5.00
CA PHE A 45 -4.21 -1.87 6.44
C PHE A 45 -3.97 -3.29 6.92
N VAL A 46 -2.88 -3.49 7.67
CA VAL A 46 -2.51 -4.75 8.31
C VAL A 46 -2.32 -4.47 9.79
N LYS A 47 -2.91 -5.29 10.66
CA LYS A 47 -2.80 -5.12 12.11
C LYS A 47 -1.37 -5.42 12.57
N THR A 48 -0.65 -4.35 12.89
CA THR A 48 0.73 -4.37 13.35
C THR A 48 0.95 -3.26 14.37
N GLU A 49 2.07 -3.26 15.06
CA GLU A 49 2.42 -2.21 16.02
C GLU A 49 2.97 -0.93 15.37
N VAL A 50 2.91 -0.81 14.05
CA VAL A 50 3.51 0.32 13.32
C VAL A 50 2.92 1.67 13.73
N SER A 51 1.62 1.74 14.06
CA SER A 51 1.00 2.99 14.55
C SER A 51 1.48 3.36 15.93
N LEU A 52 1.62 2.37 16.83
CA LEU A 52 2.13 2.58 18.20
C LEU A 52 3.55 3.15 18.18
N ASN A 53 4.38 2.66 17.25
CA ASN A 53 5.78 3.03 17.10
C ASN A 53 5.99 4.20 16.11
N ALA A 54 4.93 4.76 15.52
CA ALA A 54 5.04 5.92 14.65
C ALA A 54 5.55 7.14 15.44
N LEU A 55 6.42 7.92 14.83
CA LEU A 55 6.97 9.11 15.47
C LEU A 55 6.06 10.32 15.25
N THR A 56 5.85 11.07 16.31
CA THR A 56 5.23 12.40 16.28
C THR A 56 6.26 13.45 15.85
N GLY A 57 5.82 14.68 15.57
CA GLY A 57 6.71 15.76 15.12
C GLY A 57 7.82 16.15 16.11
N ASP A 58 7.68 15.79 17.39
CA ASP A 58 8.69 15.97 18.44
C ASP A 58 9.58 14.71 18.65
N GLY A 59 9.44 13.70 17.78
CA GLY A 59 10.26 12.49 17.80
C GLY A 59 9.86 11.44 18.85
N LYS A 60 8.71 11.60 19.52
CA LYS A 60 8.18 10.61 20.45
C LYS A 60 7.30 9.59 19.72
N ALA A 61 7.16 8.41 20.31
CA ALA A 61 6.20 7.43 19.81
C ALA A 61 4.76 7.94 19.97
N LEU A 62 3.93 7.73 18.93
CA LEU A 62 2.52 8.12 18.94
C LEU A 62 1.74 7.45 20.06
N GLY A 63 2.06 6.19 20.37
CA GLY A 63 1.44 5.43 21.46
C GLY A 63 -0.03 5.07 21.26
N GLU A 64 -0.63 5.47 20.14
CA GLU A 64 -2.03 5.21 19.81
C GLU A 64 -2.15 4.33 18.57
N MET A 65 -3.08 3.38 18.61
CA MET A 65 -3.37 2.53 17.46
C MET A 65 -4.41 3.21 16.56
N ASP A 66 -4.09 3.37 15.29
CA ASP A 66 -5.04 3.83 14.28
C ASP A 66 -6.23 2.86 14.22
N THR A 67 -7.46 3.38 14.29
CA THR A 67 -8.70 2.59 14.29
C THR A 67 -8.85 1.75 13.01
N ALA A 68 -8.39 2.27 11.87
CA ALA A 68 -8.38 1.52 10.61
C ALA A 68 -7.42 0.32 10.69
N GLN A 69 -6.32 0.45 11.43
CA GLN A 69 -5.34 -0.62 11.62
C GLN A 69 -5.79 -1.66 12.65
N ALA A 70 -6.51 -1.23 13.71
CA ALA A 70 -7.08 -2.13 14.71
C ALA A 70 -8.10 -3.12 14.10
N ASN A 71 -8.87 -2.68 13.09
CA ASN A 71 -9.88 -3.46 12.39
C ASN A 71 -9.37 -4.11 11.09
N ALA A 72 -8.08 -4.04 10.81
CA ALA A 72 -7.45 -4.60 9.62
C ALA A 72 -7.22 -6.12 9.72
N MET A 73 -6.88 -6.74 8.60
CA MET A 73 -6.48 -8.15 8.60
C MET A 73 -5.21 -8.38 9.44
N SER A 74 -5.07 -9.58 10.00
CA SER A 74 -3.87 -9.95 10.75
C SER A 74 -2.64 -10.10 9.83
N ALA A 75 -1.45 -10.05 10.42
CA ALA A 75 -0.21 -10.25 9.68
C ALA A 75 -0.13 -11.64 9.03
N GLU A 76 -0.64 -12.67 9.72
CA GLU A 76 -0.70 -14.05 9.23
C GLU A 76 -1.62 -14.16 8.00
N GLN A 77 -2.82 -13.59 8.07
CA GLN A 77 -3.76 -13.56 6.94
C GLN A 77 -3.18 -12.81 5.74
N PHE A 78 -2.45 -11.73 5.99
CA PHE A 78 -1.75 -11.01 4.93
C PHE A 78 -0.67 -11.86 4.30
N ALA A 79 0.18 -12.52 5.11
CA ALA A 79 1.27 -13.37 4.65
C ALA A 79 0.75 -14.54 3.79
N GLU A 80 -0.31 -15.22 4.22
CA GLU A 80 -0.94 -16.29 3.44
C GLU A 80 -1.39 -15.82 2.05
N LYS A 81 -2.06 -14.65 1.99
CA LYS A 81 -2.51 -14.07 0.71
C LYS A 81 -1.34 -13.67 -0.18
N ALA A 82 -0.28 -13.12 0.41
CA ALA A 82 0.93 -12.73 -0.31
C ALA A 82 1.63 -13.94 -0.92
N VAL A 83 1.90 -14.98 -0.13
CA VAL A 83 2.51 -16.23 -0.60
C VAL A 83 1.66 -16.87 -1.70
N LYS A 84 0.34 -16.95 -1.50
CA LYS A 84 -0.58 -17.52 -2.50
C LYS A 84 -0.57 -16.76 -3.84
N ALA A 85 -0.39 -15.44 -3.80
CA ALA A 85 -0.27 -14.63 -5.01
C ALA A 85 1.08 -14.86 -5.72
N LEU A 86 2.17 -14.96 -4.96
CA LEU A 86 3.51 -15.24 -5.49
C LEU A 86 3.59 -16.63 -6.13
N LEU A 87 3.02 -17.65 -5.50
CA LEU A 87 2.95 -19.01 -6.05
C LEU A 87 2.13 -19.08 -7.36
N ARG A 88 1.29 -18.08 -7.62
CA ARG A 88 0.54 -17.94 -8.89
C ARG A 88 1.24 -17.01 -9.90
N ASN A 89 2.51 -16.70 -9.69
CA ASN A 89 3.32 -15.79 -10.52
C ASN A 89 2.67 -14.42 -10.77
N LYS A 90 1.91 -13.89 -9.80
CA LYS A 90 1.34 -12.56 -9.92
C LYS A 90 2.40 -11.50 -9.64
N SER A 91 2.65 -10.63 -10.59
CA SER A 91 3.64 -9.56 -10.49
C SER A 91 3.09 -8.24 -9.91
N TYR A 92 1.76 -8.08 -9.86
CA TYR A 92 1.07 -6.91 -9.31
C TYR A 92 -0.07 -7.38 -8.40
N VAL A 93 0.05 -7.14 -7.10
CA VAL A 93 -0.86 -7.70 -6.09
C VAL A 93 -1.31 -6.62 -5.13
N VAL A 94 -2.61 -6.35 -5.08
CA VAL A 94 -3.22 -5.54 -4.02
C VAL A 94 -3.82 -6.49 -2.99
N ILE A 95 -3.43 -6.34 -1.72
CA ILE A 95 -3.97 -7.13 -0.60
C ILE A 95 -4.59 -6.16 0.40
N GLY A 96 -5.89 -6.06 0.39
CA GLY A 96 -6.64 -5.14 1.24
C GLY A 96 -8.14 -5.43 1.16
N GLY A 97 -8.94 -4.53 1.70
CA GLY A 97 -10.39 -4.56 1.60
C GLY A 97 -10.89 -3.99 0.26
N VAL A 98 -12.21 -3.87 0.16
CA VAL A 98 -12.87 -3.34 -1.05
C VAL A 98 -12.45 -1.90 -1.35
N LYS A 99 -12.26 -1.07 -0.32
CA LYS A 99 -11.86 0.34 -0.48
C LYS A 99 -10.46 0.47 -1.11
N GLU A 100 -9.52 -0.36 -0.68
CA GLU A 100 -8.15 -0.38 -1.21
C GLU A 100 -8.12 -0.82 -2.67
N HIS A 101 -8.87 -1.85 -3.02
CA HIS A 101 -9.00 -2.29 -4.41
C HIS A 101 -9.66 -1.22 -5.27
N LEU A 102 -10.76 -0.62 -4.80
CA LEU A 102 -11.45 0.44 -5.53
C LEU A 102 -10.55 1.67 -5.72
N GLY A 103 -9.83 2.10 -4.68
CA GLY A 103 -8.87 3.19 -4.77
C GLY A 103 -7.77 2.93 -5.79
N ALA A 104 -7.22 1.71 -5.82
CA ALA A 104 -6.21 1.30 -6.78
C ALA A 104 -6.74 1.31 -8.23
N TRP A 105 -8.00 0.92 -8.45
CA TRP A 105 -8.65 0.99 -9.76
C TRP A 105 -8.93 2.42 -10.19
N ILE A 106 -9.55 3.22 -9.32
CA ILE A 106 -9.91 4.61 -9.61
C ILE A 106 -8.65 5.44 -9.91
N SER A 107 -7.53 5.20 -9.21
CA SER A 107 -6.27 5.91 -9.45
C SER A 107 -5.76 5.77 -10.89
N ARG A 108 -6.10 4.70 -11.56
CA ARG A 108 -5.71 4.43 -12.95
C ARG A 108 -6.73 4.90 -13.98
N LEU A 109 -8.01 4.80 -13.65
CA LEU A 109 -9.09 5.07 -14.60
C LEU A 109 -9.56 6.52 -14.57
N SER A 110 -9.58 7.15 -13.40
CA SER A 110 -10.05 8.52 -13.22
C SER A 110 -9.35 9.21 -12.04
N PRO A 111 -8.15 9.78 -12.25
CA PRO A 111 -7.44 10.53 -11.21
C PRO A 111 -8.27 11.67 -10.62
N GLU A 112 -9.10 12.34 -11.42
CA GLU A 112 -9.96 13.44 -10.96
C GLU A 112 -11.03 12.97 -9.97
N LEU A 113 -11.63 11.81 -10.20
CA LEU A 113 -12.57 11.20 -9.28
C LEU A 113 -11.86 10.82 -7.97
N LEU A 114 -10.66 10.27 -8.07
CA LEU A 114 -9.83 9.95 -6.91
C LEU A 114 -9.56 11.20 -6.06
N TYR A 115 -9.18 12.33 -6.68
CA TYR A 115 -8.92 13.58 -5.93
C TYR A 115 -10.16 14.09 -5.18
N LYS A 116 -11.35 13.96 -5.78
CA LYS A 116 -12.61 14.31 -5.12
C LYS A 116 -12.87 13.40 -3.90
N MET A 117 -12.56 12.11 -4.01
CA MET A 117 -12.73 11.15 -2.93
C MET A 117 -11.73 11.39 -1.79
N ILE A 118 -10.44 11.58 -2.11
CA ILE A 118 -9.38 11.79 -1.12
C ILE A 118 -9.63 13.06 -0.29
N ARG A 119 -10.12 14.13 -0.90
CA ARG A 119 -10.45 15.37 -0.17
C ARG A 119 -11.51 15.19 0.91
N LYS A 120 -12.37 14.18 0.75
CA LYS A 120 -13.46 13.87 1.71
C LYS A 120 -13.07 12.79 2.72
N SER A 121 -11.95 12.09 2.50
CA SER A 121 -11.49 11.03 3.39
C SER A 121 -10.59 11.62 4.49
N ASN A 122 -11.04 11.55 5.74
CA ASN A 122 -10.17 11.79 6.89
C ASN A 122 -9.37 10.50 7.15
N VAL A 123 -8.12 10.48 6.69
CA VAL A 123 -7.14 9.48 7.08
C VAL A 123 -6.18 10.16 8.06
N ARG A 124 -6.61 10.24 9.30
CA ARG A 124 -5.74 10.60 10.43
C ARG A 124 -5.43 9.36 11.23
#